data_d31949c02ee0ceb3537f89570ca6fa87
#
_entry.id   d31949c02ee0ceb3537f89570ca6fa87
#
_cell.length_a   1.000
_cell.length_b   1.000
_cell.length_c   1.000
_cell.angle_alpha   90.00
_cell.angle_beta   90.00
_cell.angle_gamma   90.00
#
_symmetry.space_group_name_H-M   'P 1'
#
loop_
_entity.id
_entity.type
_entity.pdbx_description
1 polymer ?
#
loop_
_entity_poly.entity_id
_entity_poly.type
_entity_poly.pdbx_seq_one_letter_code
_entity_poly.pdbx_strand_id
1 'polypeptide(L)'
;MTEIADVHARQILDSRGNPTVEVDVMLETGVMGRAAVPSGASTGAHEAIEKRDGGPQFGGRGVLQAVEAVNSEIFDALSGFDAEDQLAVDRVLIELDGTPNKARLGANAILGVSLACAKAAAAEAGMPLYRYIGGVFARTLPVPMMNIINGGVHADNPIDIQEFMVMPLGASSGAEAIRIGAEIFHALRKKLSDAGHNTNVGDEGGFAPNLASTDAALGMIMQAIEAAGYRAGEDVMLALDPAASEFYRDGAYRLDGEGKTLDAAGLVAYWADLVRRYPIVSIEDGMAEDDWEGWAHLTRELGDTIQLVGDDVFVTNPTRLRDGIQRGVANALLVKVNQIGTLSETLEAVEIAQRVGWGTVFSHRSGETEDATIADLAVATNCRQIKTGSLSRSDRLAKYNQLIRIEEQLGASAIYAGRSVLRR
;
A
#
# COMPACT_ATOMS: atom_id res chain seq x y z
N MET A 1 -19.18 -20.24 -19.39
CA MET A 1 -20.27 -19.43 -18.82
C MET A 1 -19.71 -18.85 -17.52
N THR A 2 -19.55 -17.55 -17.50
CA THR A 2 -18.90 -16.80 -16.39
C THR A 2 -19.92 -16.23 -15.40
N GLU A 3 -21.16 -16.80 -15.45
CA GLU A 3 -22.24 -16.41 -14.54
C GLU A 3 -21.90 -16.83 -13.10
N ILE A 4 -22.15 -15.92 -12.16
CA ILE A 4 -21.95 -16.13 -10.72
C ILE A 4 -23.03 -17.06 -10.18
N ALA A 5 -22.62 -18.24 -9.72
CA ALA A 5 -23.50 -19.26 -9.13
C ALA A 5 -23.63 -19.10 -7.62
N ASP A 6 -22.55 -18.69 -6.94
CA ASP A 6 -22.51 -18.52 -5.48
C ASP A 6 -21.52 -17.45 -5.06
N VAL A 7 -21.85 -16.73 -3.99
CA VAL A 7 -20.96 -15.78 -3.31
C VAL A 7 -21.01 -16.09 -1.81
N HIS A 8 -19.87 -16.49 -1.25
CA HIS A 8 -19.79 -16.87 0.15
C HIS A 8 -18.66 -16.15 0.89
N ALA A 9 -19.01 -15.43 1.94
CA ALA A 9 -18.04 -14.77 2.81
C ALA A 9 -17.89 -15.48 4.15
N ARG A 10 -16.71 -15.30 4.74
CA ARG A 10 -16.40 -15.72 6.11
C ARG A 10 -15.52 -14.71 6.81
N GLN A 11 -15.55 -14.73 8.13
CA GLN A 11 -14.62 -14.01 8.98
C GLN A 11 -13.34 -14.84 9.12
N ILE A 12 -12.19 -14.25 8.79
CA ILE A 12 -10.86 -14.80 9.05
C ILE A 12 -10.06 -13.84 9.94
N LEU A 13 -8.82 -14.16 10.28
CA LEU A 13 -7.93 -13.27 11.04
C LEU A 13 -6.88 -12.66 10.14
N ASP A 14 -6.62 -11.36 10.33
CA ASP A 14 -5.51 -10.65 9.73
C ASP A 14 -4.18 -10.91 10.45
N SER A 15 -3.08 -10.35 9.96
CA SER A 15 -1.72 -10.46 10.51
C SER A 15 -1.56 -9.92 11.94
N ARG A 16 -2.53 -9.15 12.43
CA ARG A 16 -2.58 -8.61 13.80
C ARG A 16 -3.50 -9.42 14.71
N GLY A 17 -4.12 -10.49 14.19
CA GLY A 17 -5.13 -11.28 14.91
C GLY A 17 -6.50 -10.60 15.01
N ASN A 18 -6.76 -9.56 14.23
CA ASN A 18 -8.07 -8.94 14.14
C ASN A 18 -8.91 -9.60 13.03
N PRO A 19 -10.24 -9.67 13.20
CA PRO A 19 -11.12 -10.18 12.16
C PRO A 19 -11.05 -9.36 10.88
N THR A 20 -11.11 -10.05 9.73
CA THR A 20 -11.33 -9.46 8.42
C THR A 20 -12.21 -10.36 7.55
N VAL A 21 -12.65 -9.85 6.40
CA VAL A 21 -13.54 -10.55 5.47
C VAL A 21 -12.72 -11.31 4.43
N GLU A 22 -13.07 -12.58 4.18
CA GLU A 22 -12.65 -13.35 3.03
C GLU A 22 -13.89 -13.77 2.24
N VAL A 23 -13.84 -13.64 0.91
CA VAL A 23 -14.95 -13.95 -0.01
C VAL A 23 -14.52 -14.97 -1.03
N ASP A 24 -15.37 -15.96 -1.27
CA ASP A 24 -15.34 -16.88 -2.41
C ASP A 24 -16.46 -16.51 -3.38
N VAL A 25 -16.12 -16.38 -4.67
CA VAL A 25 -17.08 -16.30 -5.76
C VAL A 25 -16.93 -17.55 -6.61
N MET A 26 -18.01 -18.30 -6.79
CA MET A 26 -18.05 -19.51 -7.62
C MET A 26 -18.89 -19.27 -8.87
N LEU A 27 -18.35 -19.65 -10.02
CA LEU A 27 -19.04 -19.58 -11.31
C LEU A 27 -19.82 -20.85 -11.59
N GLU A 28 -20.79 -20.79 -12.51
CA GLU A 28 -21.58 -21.95 -12.96
C GLU A 28 -20.70 -23.11 -13.47
N THR A 29 -19.49 -22.84 -13.92
CA THR A 29 -18.51 -23.85 -14.34
C THR A 29 -17.85 -24.58 -13.17
N GLY A 30 -18.05 -24.11 -11.94
CA GLY A 30 -17.38 -24.59 -10.73
C GLY A 30 -16.01 -23.95 -10.49
N VAL A 31 -15.57 -23.03 -11.33
CA VAL A 31 -14.35 -22.23 -11.09
C VAL A 31 -14.61 -21.23 -9.97
N MET A 32 -13.62 -21.05 -9.10
CA MET A 32 -13.74 -20.21 -7.91
C MET A 32 -12.62 -19.16 -7.84
N GLY A 33 -13.00 -17.94 -7.48
CA GLY A 33 -12.07 -16.87 -7.08
C GLY A 33 -12.19 -16.58 -5.58
N ARG A 34 -11.05 -16.39 -4.89
CA ARG A 34 -11.00 -16.07 -3.46
C ARG A 34 -10.22 -14.80 -3.23
N ALA A 35 -10.75 -13.89 -2.40
CA ALA A 35 -10.07 -12.69 -1.98
C ALA A 35 -10.25 -12.43 -0.48
N ALA A 36 -9.17 -12.01 0.18
CA ALA A 36 -9.21 -11.55 1.57
C ALA A 36 -8.89 -10.05 1.62
N VAL A 37 -9.61 -9.32 2.46
CA VAL A 37 -9.56 -7.86 2.51
C VAL A 37 -8.56 -7.39 3.57
N PRO A 38 -7.62 -6.48 3.25
CA PRO A 38 -6.72 -5.89 4.24
C PRO A 38 -7.45 -4.82 5.09
N SER A 39 -6.85 -4.48 6.25
CA SER A 39 -7.38 -3.49 7.19
C SER A 39 -6.29 -2.54 7.71
N GLY A 40 -6.55 -1.24 7.76
CA GLY A 40 -5.60 -0.24 8.28
C GLY A 40 -5.48 -0.23 9.81
N ALA A 41 -4.34 0.26 10.33
CA ALA A 41 -4.19 0.68 11.73
C ALA A 41 -4.48 2.17 11.86
N SER A 42 -3.78 3.01 11.10
CA SER A 42 -4.13 4.39 10.80
C SER A 42 -5.07 4.41 9.61
N THR A 43 -6.07 5.27 9.62
CA THR A 43 -7.02 5.42 8.52
C THR A 43 -7.22 6.90 8.23
N GLY A 44 -7.07 7.31 6.98
CA GLY A 44 -7.40 8.66 6.54
C GLY A 44 -8.87 8.99 6.79
N ALA A 45 -9.18 10.20 7.20
CA ALA A 45 -10.55 10.61 7.56
C ALA A 45 -11.55 10.48 6.40
N HIS A 46 -11.06 10.39 5.18
CA HIS A 46 -11.85 10.34 3.95
C HIS A 46 -11.93 8.95 3.29
N GLU A 47 -11.41 7.91 3.95
CA GLU A 47 -11.50 6.53 3.44
C GLU A 47 -12.95 6.02 3.40
N ALA A 48 -13.20 5.06 2.51
CA ALA A 48 -14.43 4.27 2.55
C ALA A 48 -14.52 3.48 3.86
N ILE A 49 -15.74 3.33 4.37
CA ILE A 49 -15.98 2.79 5.71
C ILE A 49 -15.82 1.27 5.74
N GLU A 50 -14.91 0.80 6.57
CA GLU A 50 -14.82 -0.60 6.94
C GLU A 50 -15.93 -0.95 7.94
N LYS A 51 -16.82 -1.90 7.60
CA LYS A 51 -17.91 -2.32 8.48
C LYS A 51 -17.38 -3.17 9.62
N ARG A 52 -17.60 -2.70 10.84
CA ARG A 52 -17.27 -3.41 12.10
C ARG A 52 -18.52 -3.62 12.92
N ASP A 53 -18.59 -4.77 13.61
CA ASP A 53 -19.79 -5.18 14.34
C ASP A 53 -20.06 -4.34 15.59
N GLY A 54 -19.00 -3.80 16.21
CA GLY A 54 -19.12 -3.27 17.57
C GLY A 54 -19.30 -4.38 18.60
N GLY A 55 -19.71 -4.02 19.79
CA GLY A 55 -19.98 -4.99 20.86
C GLY A 55 -18.70 -5.60 21.49
N PRO A 56 -18.82 -6.66 22.31
CA PRO A 56 -17.71 -7.14 23.13
C PRO A 56 -16.75 -8.11 22.41
N GLN A 57 -17.22 -8.80 21.34
CA GLN A 57 -16.39 -9.77 20.63
C GLN A 57 -15.27 -9.07 19.86
N PHE A 58 -14.05 -9.62 19.92
CA PHE A 58 -12.86 -9.03 19.31
C PHE A 58 -12.66 -7.54 19.64
N GLY A 59 -13.09 -7.09 20.81
CA GLY A 59 -13.03 -5.68 21.18
C GLY A 59 -13.83 -4.74 20.26
N GLY A 60 -14.92 -5.23 19.68
CA GLY A 60 -15.77 -4.50 18.73
C GLY A 60 -15.32 -4.57 17.27
N ARG A 61 -14.24 -5.31 16.97
CA ARG A 61 -13.64 -5.39 15.63
C ARG A 61 -14.16 -6.53 14.75
N GLY A 62 -15.21 -7.26 15.19
CA GLY A 62 -15.86 -8.30 14.39
C GLY A 62 -16.35 -7.78 13.04
N VAL A 63 -16.53 -8.67 12.06
CA VAL A 63 -16.97 -8.33 10.69
C VAL A 63 -18.16 -9.17 10.24
N LEU A 64 -18.91 -9.75 11.19
CA LEU A 64 -20.05 -10.62 10.85
C LEU A 64 -21.19 -9.88 10.14
N GLN A 65 -21.39 -8.57 10.40
CA GLN A 65 -22.35 -7.76 9.64
C GLN A 65 -21.94 -7.63 8.16
N ALA A 66 -20.66 -7.46 7.88
CA ALA A 66 -20.15 -7.44 6.49
C ALA A 66 -20.28 -8.82 5.84
N VAL A 67 -19.97 -9.89 6.58
CA VAL A 67 -20.15 -11.29 6.11
C VAL A 67 -21.61 -11.57 5.79
N GLU A 68 -22.54 -11.18 6.65
CA GLU A 68 -23.99 -11.35 6.42
C GLU A 68 -24.47 -10.58 5.18
N ALA A 69 -24.00 -9.33 4.99
CA ALA A 69 -24.34 -8.55 3.80
C ALA A 69 -23.88 -9.24 2.52
N VAL A 70 -22.68 -9.86 2.51
CA VAL A 70 -22.21 -10.64 1.36
C VAL A 70 -23.05 -11.88 1.13
N ASN A 71 -23.34 -12.65 2.19
CA ASN A 71 -24.04 -13.94 2.10
C ASN A 71 -25.54 -13.80 1.86
N SER A 72 -26.09 -12.58 1.85
CA SER A 72 -27.50 -12.30 1.61
C SER A 72 -27.69 -11.33 0.46
N GLU A 73 -27.84 -10.03 0.72
CA GLU A 73 -28.26 -9.04 -0.27
C GLU A 73 -27.27 -8.84 -1.42
N ILE A 74 -25.95 -8.99 -1.18
CA ILE A 74 -24.96 -8.90 -2.27
C ILE A 74 -25.05 -10.15 -3.17
N PHE A 75 -25.14 -11.34 -2.57
CA PHE A 75 -25.35 -12.57 -3.33
C PHE A 75 -26.64 -12.49 -4.17
N ASP A 76 -27.77 -12.08 -3.56
CA ASP A 76 -29.04 -11.94 -4.27
C ASP A 76 -28.95 -10.99 -5.46
N ALA A 77 -28.19 -9.89 -5.31
CA ALA A 77 -28.01 -8.87 -6.36
C ALA A 77 -27.09 -9.32 -7.48
N LEU A 78 -26.12 -10.21 -7.22
CA LEU A 78 -25.11 -10.65 -8.20
C LEU A 78 -25.36 -12.05 -8.77
N SER A 79 -26.30 -12.83 -8.24
CA SER A 79 -26.62 -14.16 -8.75
C SER A 79 -27.01 -14.10 -10.23
N GLY A 80 -26.33 -14.89 -11.07
CA GLY A 80 -26.51 -14.90 -12.52
C GLY A 80 -25.82 -13.75 -13.29
N PHE A 81 -25.11 -12.83 -12.59
CA PHE A 81 -24.29 -11.82 -13.27
C PHE A 81 -23.06 -12.44 -13.91
N ASP A 82 -22.62 -11.84 -14.99
CA ASP A 82 -21.37 -12.22 -15.65
C ASP A 82 -20.17 -11.64 -14.89
N ALA A 83 -19.34 -12.50 -14.29
CA ALA A 83 -18.15 -12.08 -13.55
C ALA A 83 -17.07 -11.42 -14.43
N GLU A 84 -17.10 -11.59 -15.76
CA GLU A 84 -16.19 -10.89 -16.68
C GLU A 84 -16.55 -9.40 -16.84
N ASP A 85 -17.82 -9.01 -16.61
CA ASP A 85 -18.22 -7.60 -16.63
C ASP A 85 -17.93 -6.93 -15.27
N GLN A 86 -16.65 -6.79 -14.94
CA GLN A 86 -16.19 -6.18 -13.67
C GLN A 86 -16.82 -4.82 -13.41
N LEU A 87 -16.97 -3.99 -14.45
CA LEU A 87 -17.56 -2.65 -14.30
C LEU A 87 -19.04 -2.73 -13.91
N ALA A 88 -19.80 -3.68 -14.44
CA ALA A 88 -21.19 -3.90 -14.05
C ALA A 88 -21.28 -4.46 -12.62
N VAL A 89 -20.44 -5.44 -12.27
CA VAL A 89 -20.37 -6.00 -10.91
C VAL A 89 -20.12 -4.89 -9.89
N ASP A 90 -19.07 -4.10 -10.08
CA ASP A 90 -18.69 -3.04 -9.14
C ASP A 90 -19.75 -1.93 -9.06
N ARG A 91 -20.39 -1.58 -10.19
CA ARG A 91 -21.49 -0.62 -10.21
C ARG A 91 -22.68 -1.12 -9.39
N VAL A 92 -23.08 -2.39 -9.53
CA VAL A 92 -24.17 -2.99 -8.74
C VAL A 92 -23.83 -2.92 -7.25
N LEU A 93 -22.61 -3.24 -6.86
CA LEU A 93 -22.17 -3.17 -5.46
C LEU A 93 -22.25 -1.73 -4.90
N ILE A 94 -21.81 -0.73 -5.67
CA ILE A 94 -21.85 0.69 -5.29
C ILE A 94 -23.31 1.17 -5.18
N GLU A 95 -24.15 0.85 -6.16
CA GLU A 95 -25.57 1.23 -6.19
C GLU A 95 -26.35 0.54 -5.06
N LEU A 96 -26.02 -0.73 -4.78
CA LEU A 96 -26.64 -1.48 -3.68
C LEU A 96 -26.31 -0.83 -2.32
N ASP A 97 -25.06 -0.42 -2.10
CA ASP A 97 -24.70 0.32 -0.88
C ASP A 97 -25.42 1.67 -0.81
N GLY A 98 -25.42 2.43 -1.88
CA GLY A 98 -26.14 3.72 -2.01
C GLY A 98 -25.60 4.85 -1.16
N THR A 99 -24.45 4.68 -0.47
CA THR A 99 -23.81 5.74 0.33
C THR A 99 -22.49 6.20 -0.31
N PRO A 100 -22.09 7.48 -0.13
CA PRO A 100 -20.89 8.00 -0.79
C PRO A 100 -19.58 7.29 -0.37
N ASN A 101 -19.55 6.73 0.83
CA ASN A 101 -18.37 6.13 1.44
C ASN A 101 -18.55 4.65 1.83
N LYS A 102 -19.51 3.96 1.21
CA LYS A 102 -19.80 2.54 1.43
C LYS A 102 -20.14 2.19 2.89
N ALA A 103 -20.77 3.12 3.62
CA ALA A 103 -21.05 2.97 5.05
C ALA A 103 -22.14 1.93 5.36
N ARG A 104 -23.03 1.61 4.40
CA ARG A 104 -24.16 0.70 4.64
C ARG A 104 -23.71 -0.76 4.64
N LEU A 105 -23.10 -1.22 3.57
CA LEU A 105 -22.60 -2.60 3.42
C LEU A 105 -21.20 -2.77 4.00
N GLY A 106 -20.38 -1.76 3.84
CA GLY A 106 -18.97 -1.73 4.20
C GLY A 106 -18.04 -1.94 3.01
N ALA A 107 -16.99 -1.14 2.94
CA ALA A 107 -15.96 -1.28 1.90
C ALA A 107 -15.30 -2.66 1.93
N ASN A 108 -15.18 -3.29 3.09
CA ASN A 108 -14.63 -4.65 3.23
C ASN A 108 -15.53 -5.72 2.59
N ALA A 109 -16.85 -5.65 2.74
CA ALA A 109 -17.78 -6.54 2.07
C ALA A 109 -17.70 -6.37 0.54
N ILE A 110 -17.80 -5.13 0.09
CA ILE A 110 -17.81 -4.76 -1.34
C ILE A 110 -16.49 -5.17 -2.02
N LEU A 111 -15.34 -4.80 -1.44
CA LEU A 111 -14.03 -5.12 -2.01
C LEU A 111 -13.76 -6.62 -2.08
N GLY A 112 -14.14 -7.37 -1.04
CA GLY A 112 -13.97 -8.82 -1.04
C GLY A 112 -14.66 -9.47 -2.24
N VAL A 113 -15.89 -9.07 -2.54
CA VAL A 113 -16.65 -9.57 -3.69
C VAL A 113 -16.05 -9.08 -5.01
N SER A 114 -15.74 -7.79 -5.14
CA SER A 114 -15.14 -7.19 -6.33
C SER A 114 -13.86 -7.91 -6.76
N LEU A 115 -12.93 -8.15 -5.83
CA LEU A 115 -11.68 -8.85 -6.10
C LEU A 115 -11.89 -10.36 -6.36
N ALA A 116 -12.80 -11.01 -5.65
CA ALA A 116 -13.09 -12.43 -5.85
C ALA A 116 -13.71 -12.67 -7.23
N CYS A 117 -14.60 -11.79 -7.74
CA CYS A 117 -15.13 -11.83 -9.11
C CYS A 117 -14.00 -11.74 -10.13
N ALA A 118 -13.10 -10.77 -10.01
CA ALA A 118 -11.97 -10.63 -10.93
C ALA A 118 -11.09 -11.89 -10.96
N LYS A 119 -10.85 -12.51 -9.79
CA LYS A 119 -10.06 -13.74 -9.67
C LYS A 119 -10.80 -14.95 -10.29
N ALA A 120 -12.11 -15.06 -10.09
CA ALA A 120 -12.92 -16.11 -10.70
C ALA A 120 -12.91 -16.01 -12.24
N ALA A 121 -13.14 -14.81 -12.77
CA ALA A 121 -13.08 -14.54 -14.20
C ALA A 121 -11.71 -14.81 -14.81
N ALA A 122 -10.63 -14.40 -14.12
CA ALA A 122 -9.25 -14.70 -14.55
C ALA A 122 -8.98 -16.21 -14.59
N ALA A 123 -9.41 -16.95 -13.56
CA ALA A 123 -9.26 -18.40 -13.48
C ALA A 123 -10.08 -19.13 -14.58
N GLU A 124 -11.31 -18.70 -14.85
CA GLU A 124 -12.14 -19.23 -15.94
C GLU A 124 -11.50 -18.99 -17.30
N ALA A 125 -10.89 -17.81 -17.51
CA ALA A 125 -10.15 -17.50 -18.72
C ALA A 125 -8.80 -18.27 -18.83
N GLY A 126 -8.41 -19.04 -17.80
CA GLY A 126 -7.12 -19.73 -17.73
C GLY A 126 -5.92 -18.78 -17.68
N MET A 127 -6.11 -17.58 -17.17
CA MET A 127 -5.09 -16.53 -17.11
C MET A 127 -4.69 -16.22 -15.66
N PRO A 128 -3.42 -15.91 -15.38
CA PRO A 128 -3.04 -15.29 -14.11
C PRO A 128 -3.67 -13.91 -14.01
N LEU A 129 -3.99 -13.47 -12.78
CA LEU A 129 -4.76 -12.24 -12.53
C LEU A 129 -4.10 -11.00 -13.15
N TYR A 130 -2.76 -10.86 -13.01
CA TYR A 130 -2.06 -9.71 -13.60
C TYR A 130 -2.23 -9.62 -15.12
N ARG A 131 -2.29 -10.77 -15.80
CA ARG A 131 -2.45 -10.84 -17.25
C ARG A 131 -3.90 -10.58 -17.66
N TYR A 132 -4.86 -11.09 -16.90
CA TYR A 132 -6.28 -10.88 -17.12
C TYR A 132 -6.65 -9.39 -17.05
N ILE A 133 -6.19 -8.70 -15.99
CA ILE A 133 -6.49 -7.27 -15.79
C ILE A 133 -5.65 -6.38 -16.73
N GLY A 134 -4.34 -6.64 -16.85
CA GLY A 134 -3.41 -5.75 -17.54
C GLY A 134 -3.15 -6.08 -19.00
N GLY A 135 -3.73 -7.20 -19.49
CA GLY A 135 -3.58 -7.63 -20.87
C GLY A 135 -2.16 -8.04 -21.24
N VAL A 136 -1.88 -8.07 -22.54
CA VAL A 136 -0.61 -8.57 -23.09
C VAL A 136 0.61 -7.71 -22.73
N PHE A 137 0.41 -6.50 -22.28
CA PHE A 137 1.49 -5.55 -21.96
C PHE A 137 1.79 -5.45 -20.46
N ALA A 138 1.11 -6.21 -19.60
CA ALA A 138 1.41 -6.35 -18.17
C ALA A 138 2.72 -7.13 -17.99
N ARG A 139 3.85 -6.43 -17.85
CA ARG A 139 5.19 -7.04 -17.81
C ARG A 139 6.22 -6.29 -16.97
N THR A 140 5.83 -5.19 -16.34
CA THR A 140 6.75 -4.38 -15.54
C THR A 140 6.71 -4.84 -14.09
N LEU A 141 7.83 -5.40 -13.59
CA LEU A 141 8.03 -5.72 -12.18
C LEU A 141 8.25 -4.40 -11.42
N PRO A 142 7.47 -4.14 -10.37
CA PRO A 142 7.60 -2.91 -9.60
C PRO A 142 8.87 -2.89 -8.75
N VAL A 143 9.42 -1.70 -8.52
CA VAL A 143 10.42 -1.47 -7.48
C VAL A 143 9.75 -1.62 -6.12
N PRO A 144 10.26 -2.51 -5.24
CA PRO A 144 9.75 -2.60 -3.89
C PRO A 144 10.28 -1.45 -3.02
N MET A 145 9.38 -0.78 -2.31
CA MET A 145 9.65 0.15 -1.23
C MET A 145 9.53 -0.62 0.08
N MET A 146 10.66 -1.06 0.63
CA MET A 146 10.73 -2.04 1.72
C MET A 146 10.91 -1.33 3.05
N ASN A 147 9.87 -1.31 3.90
CA ASN A 147 9.91 -0.71 5.23
C ASN A 147 10.80 -1.53 6.18
N ILE A 148 11.99 -1.04 6.54
CA ILE A 148 12.98 -1.77 7.35
C ILE A 148 13.14 -1.22 8.78
N ILE A 149 12.73 0.04 9.05
CA ILE A 149 12.62 0.62 10.41
C ILE A 149 11.26 1.27 10.56
N ASN A 150 10.60 0.97 11.66
CA ASN A 150 9.30 1.52 12.05
C ASN A 150 9.45 2.51 13.21
N GLY A 151 8.66 3.57 13.16
CA GLY A 151 8.43 4.54 14.24
C GLY A 151 6.97 4.98 14.27
N GLY A 152 6.68 6.16 14.78
CA GLY A 152 5.35 6.73 14.85
C GLY A 152 4.34 5.75 15.46
N VAL A 153 3.14 5.65 14.86
CA VAL A 153 2.09 4.74 15.33
C VAL A 153 2.37 3.26 15.04
N HIS A 154 3.39 2.94 14.22
CA HIS A 154 3.79 1.57 13.88
C HIS A 154 4.76 0.94 14.90
N ALA A 155 5.27 1.69 15.87
CA ALA A 155 6.22 1.20 16.86
C ALA A 155 6.14 1.97 18.19
N ASP A 156 6.28 1.26 19.30
CA ASP A 156 6.42 1.87 20.63
C ASP A 156 7.90 2.28 20.86
N ASN A 157 8.30 3.39 20.23
CA ASN A 157 9.64 3.95 20.30
C ASN A 157 9.59 5.48 20.09
N PRO A 158 10.70 6.23 20.35
CA PRO A 158 10.69 7.70 20.27
C PRO A 158 10.87 8.26 18.84
N ILE A 159 10.79 7.44 17.79
CA ILE A 159 10.96 7.91 16.41
C ILE A 159 9.62 8.46 15.91
N ASP A 160 9.58 9.74 15.48
CA ASP A 160 8.36 10.39 15.01
C ASP A 160 7.93 9.89 13.61
N ILE A 161 8.88 9.63 12.72
CA ILE A 161 8.62 9.15 11.34
C ILE A 161 8.16 7.70 11.38
N GLN A 162 7.05 7.41 10.72
CA GLN A 162 6.39 6.11 10.79
C GLN A 162 7.16 5.00 10.07
N GLU A 163 7.71 5.28 8.87
CA GLU A 163 8.39 4.27 8.07
C GLU A 163 9.66 4.80 7.39
N PHE A 164 10.70 3.97 7.44
CA PHE A 164 11.95 4.16 6.72
C PHE A 164 12.15 3.00 5.75
N MET A 165 12.19 3.31 4.46
CA MET A 165 12.20 2.31 3.41
C MET A 165 13.48 2.33 2.60
N VAL A 166 13.88 1.15 2.11
CA VAL A 166 14.92 1.00 1.10
C VAL A 166 14.31 0.65 -0.25
N MET A 167 14.88 1.20 -1.33
CA MET A 167 14.47 1.02 -2.71
C MET A 167 15.65 0.53 -3.56
N PRO A 168 15.75 -0.76 -3.92
CA PRO A 168 16.87 -1.32 -4.70
C PRO A 168 16.78 -0.95 -6.19
N LEU A 169 17.00 0.32 -6.52
CA LEU A 169 16.86 0.84 -7.91
C LEU A 169 17.95 0.33 -8.85
N GLY A 170 19.09 -0.10 -8.31
CA GLY A 170 20.22 -0.63 -9.09
C GLY A 170 20.10 -2.10 -9.47
N ALA A 171 19.08 -2.81 -8.98
CA ALA A 171 18.85 -4.21 -9.31
C ALA A 171 18.55 -4.39 -10.81
N SER A 172 18.91 -5.54 -11.35
CA SER A 172 18.68 -5.92 -12.74
C SER A 172 17.35 -6.66 -12.95
N SER A 173 16.72 -7.14 -11.85
CA SER A 173 15.48 -7.91 -11.86
C SER A 173 14.69 -7.71 -10.56
N GLY A 174 13.42 -8.08 -10.57
CA GLY A 174 12.56 -8.04 -9.36
C GLY A 174 13.08 -9.00 -8.28
N ALA A 175 13.46 -10.21 -8.66
CA ALA A 175 14.03 -11.19 -7.74
C ALA A 175 15.35 -10.70 -7.12
N GLU A 176 16.21 -10.04 -7.91
CA GLU A 176 17.43 -9.42 -7.37
C GLU A 176 17.11 -8.28 -6.41
N ALA A 177 16.14 -7.45 -6.71
CA ALA A 177 15.71 -6.37 -5.80
C ALA A 177 15.25 -6.92 -4.44
N ILE A 178 14.47 -8.01 -4.45
CA ILE A 178 14.01 -8.69 -3.23
C ILE A 178 15.21 -9.29 -2.47
N ARG A 179 16.19 -9.89 -3.15
CA ARG A 179 17.42 -10.39 -2.54
C ARG A 179 18.22 -9.28 -1.86
N ILE A 180 18.45 -8.17 -2.55
CA ILE A 180 19.15 -6.99 -2.01
C ILE A 180 18.46 -6.50 -0.73
N GLY A 181 17.13 -6.37 -0.76
CA GLY A 181 16.37 -5.98 0.42
C GLY A 181 16.56 -6.94 1.59
N ALA A 182 16.51 -8.25 1.36
CA ALA A 182 16.72 -9.28 2.38
C ALA A 182 18.13 -9.22 2.99
N GLU A 183 19.15 -9.03 2.18
CA GLU A 183 20.54 -8.90 2.63
C GLU A 183 20.73 -7.64 3.49
N ILE A 184 20.14 -6.51 3.09
CA ILE A 184 20.14 -5.27 3.89
C ILE A 184 19.38 -5.46 5.20
N PHE A 185 18.22 -6.11 5.18
CA PHE A 185 17.43 -6.41 6.38
C PHE A 185 18.24 -7.22 7.39
N HIS A 186 18.96 -8.27 6.96
CA HIS A 186 19.82 -9.05 7.84
C HIS A 186 21.05 -8.29 8.33
N ALA A 187 21.65 -7.44 7.48
CA ALA A 187 22.76 -6.58 7.86
C ALA A 187 22.31 -5.55 8.92
N LEU A 188 21.12 -4.96 8.75
CA LEU A 188 20.52 -4.04 9.72
C LEU A 188 20.25 -4.73 11.06
N ARG A 189 19.68 -5.94 11.05
CA ARG A 189 19.48 -6.72 12.26
C ARG A 189 20.78 -6.89 13.05
N LYS A 190 21.86 -7.26 12.34
CA LYS A 190 23.16 -7.41 12.97
C LYS A 190 23.69 -6.11 13.55
N LYS A 191 23.61 -5.01 12.81
CA LYS A 191 24.03 -3.67 13.26
C LYS A 191 23.27 -3.20 14.51
N LEU A 192 21.94 -3.36 14.51
CA LEU A 192 21.12 -3.03 15.68
C LEU A 192 21.50 -3.87 16.90
N SER A 193 21.68 -5.17 16.72
CA SER A 193 22.09 -6.09 17.80
C SER A 193 23.48 -5.76 18.34
N ASP A 194 24.46 -5.48 17.46
CA ASP A 194 25.84 -5.12 17.86
C ASP A 194 25.86 -3.78 18.63
N ALA A 195 24.93 -2.86 18.32
CA ALA A 195 24.76 -1.60 19.03
C ALA A 195 23.90 -1.70 20.32
N GLY A 196 23.41 -2.89 20.65
CA GLY A 196 22.58 -3.13 21.84
C GLY A 196 21.12 -2.73 21.70
N HIS A 197 20.63 -2.47 20.50
CA HIS A 197 19.23 -2.16 20.23
C HIS A 197 18.37 -3.42 20.08
N ASN A 198 17.09 -3.26 20.34
CA ASN A 198 16.06 -4.28 20.10
C ASN A 198 15.93 -4.58 18.59
N THR A 199 15.78 -5.85 18.26
CA THR A 199 15.57 -6.35 16.89
C THR A 199 14.20 -7.01 16.72
N ASN A 200 13.23 -6.73 17.59
CA ASN A 200 11.85 -7.09 17.36
C ASN A 200 11.28 -6.30 16.17
N VAL A 201 10.31 -6.91 15.51
CA VAL A 201 9.67 -6.32 14.33
C VAL A 201 8.26 -5.84 14.65
N GLY A 202 7.85 -4.75 13.99
CA GLY A 202 6.50 -4.21 14.06
C GLY A 202 5.51 -4.97 13.15
N ASP A 203 4.32 -4.43 13.01
CA ASP A 203 3.22 -5.04 12.26
C ASP A 203 3.55 -5.25 10.78
N GLU A 204 4.40 -4.40 10.22
CA GLU A 204 4.82 -4.48 8.82
C GLU A 204 6.16 -5.20 8.59
N GLY A 205 6.72 -5.80 9.64
CA GLY A 205 7.92 -6.62 9.57
C GLY A 205 9.24 -5.85 9.65
N GLY A 206 9.24 -4.52 9.67
CA GLY A 206 10.41 -3.68 9.92
C GLY A 206 10.82 -3.71 11.39
N PHE A 207 12.09 -3.42 11.70
CA PHE A 207 12.57 -3.34 13.08
C PHE A 207 11.98 -2.12 13.80
N ALA A 208 11.79 -2.24 15.11
CA ALA A 208 11.27 -1.18 15.98
C ALA A 208 12.29 -0.82 17.09
N PRO A 209 13.50 -0.33 16.75
CA PRO A 209 14.54 0.00 17.74
C PRO A 209 14.24 1.33 18.43
N ASN A 210 14.74 1.49 19.67
CA ASN A 210 14.74 2.77 20.38
C ASN A 210 15.92 3.62 19.89
N LEU A 211 15.78 4.30 18.75
CA LEU A 211 16.77 5.25 18.25
C LEU A 211 16.36 6.68 18.62
N ALA A 212 17.36 7.53 18.83
CA ALA A 212 17.15 8.85 19.45
C ALA A 212 16.60 9.91 18.47
N SER A 213 16.65 9.67 17.16
CA SER A 213 16.24 10.65 16.13
C SER A 213 16.10 10.01 14.77
N THR A 214 15.49 10.74 13.85
CA THR A 214 15.44 10.45 12.40
C THR A 214 16.85 10.26 11.83
N ASP A 215 17.81 11.12 12.18
CA ASP A 215 19.20 11.01 11.74
C ASP A 215 19.87 9.71 12.22
N ALA A 216 19.57 9.27 13.43
CA ALA A 216 20.09 8.01 13.96
C ALA A 216 19.54 6.80 13.16
N ALA A 217 18.25 6.83 12.81
CA ALA A 217 17.63 5.79 12.01
C ALA A 217 18.21 5.74 10.59
N LEU A 218 18.28 6.88 9.91
CA LEU A 218 18.86 6.99 8.57
C LEU A 218 20.34 6.58 8.56
N GLY A 219 21.13 7.01 9.54
CA GLY A 219 22.53 6.62 9.69
C GLY A 219 22.72 5.11 9.88
N MET A 220 21.85 4.46 10.65
CA MET A 220 21.88 3.01 10.84
C MET A 220 21.54 2.24 9.52
N ILE A 221 20.57 2.74 8.75
CA ILE A 221 20.20 2.20 7.45
C ILE A 221 21.34 2.33 6.45
N MET A 222 21.97 3.52 6.36
CA MET A 222 23.13 3.74 5.48
C MET A 222 24.25 2.74 5.78
N GLN A 223 24.60 2.56 7.06
CA GLN A 223 25.58 1.58 7.47
C GLN A 223 25.18 0.13 7.14
N ALA A 224 23.89 -0.21 7.19
CA ALA A 224 23.38 -1.53 6.85
C ALA A 224 23.48 -1.80 5.34
N ILE A 225 23.20 -0.81 4.51
CA ILE A 225 23.35 -0.88 3.03
C ILE A 225 24.81 -1.15 2.68
N GLU A 226 25.76 -0.39 3.26
CA GLU A 226 27.20 -0.58 3.04
C GLU A 226 27.68 -1.94 3.55
N ALA A 227 27.22 -2.37 4.72
CA ALA A 227 27.59 -3.67 5.32
C ALA A 227 27.06 -4.86 4.51
N ALA A 228 25.95 -4.68 3.77
CA ALA A 228 25.44 -5.66 2.82
C ALA A 228 26.18 -5.65 1.47
N GLY A 229 27.13 -4.73 1.28
CA GLY A 229 27.96 -4.63 0.06
C GLY A 229 27.37 -3.77 -1.04
N TYR A 230 26.38 -2.94 -0.74
CA TYR A 230 25.71 -2.04 -1.70
C TYR A 230 26.06 -0.58 -1.46
N ARG A 231 25.92 0.24 -2.49
CA ARG A 231 26.19 1.69 -2.46
C ARG A 231 24.89 2.45 -2.29
N ALA A 232 24.76 3.13 -1.13
CA ALA A 232 23.64 4.03 -0.91
C ALA A 232 23.71 5.22 -1.88
N GLY A 233 22.58 5.58 -2.48
CA GLY A 233 22.51 6.64 -3.50
C GLY A 233 22.80 6.15 -4.94
N GLU A 234 23.36 4.94 -5.09
CA GLU A 234 23.60 4.33 -6.40
C GLU A 234 22.79 3.04 -6.59
N ASP A 235 23.05 2.03 -5.78
CA ASP A 235 22.37 0.73 -5.90
C ASP A 235 21.03 0.75 -5.17
N VAL A 236 20.99 1.44 -4.01
CA VAL A 236 19.83 1.53 -3.11
C VAL A 236 19.57 2.98 -2.73
N MET A 237 18.32 3.42 -2.93
CA MET A 237 17.81 4.71 -2.45
C MET A 237 16.95 4.53 -1.20
N LEU A 238 16.62 5.64 -0.56
CA LEU A 238 15.76 5.70 0.61
C LEU A 238 14.41 6.33 0.28
N ALA A 239 13.37 5.89 0.99
CA ALA A 239 12.08 6.55 1.02
C ALA A 239 11.59 6.66 2.46
N LEU A 240 10.77 7.68 2.73
CA LEU A 240 10.17 7.93 4.02
C LEU A 240 8.64 7.95 3.91
N ASP A 241 8.00 7.50 4.96
CA ASP A 241 6.59 7.79 5.24
C ASP A 241 6.49 8.40 6.64
N PRO A 242 6.44 9.73 6.75
CA PRO A 242 6.22 10.41 8.02
C PRO A 242 4.84 10.17 8.62
N ALA A 243 3.79 9.96 7.80
CA ALA A 243 2.40 10.01 8.21
C ALA A 243 2.10 11.31 9.00
N ALA A 244 2.37 12.47 8.39
CA ALA A 244 2.45 13.75 9.09
C ALA A 244 1.15 14.19 9.78
N SER A 245 -0.01 13.62 9.38
CA SER A 245 -1.29 13.82 10.08
C SER A 245 -1.23 13.37 11.54
N GLU A 246 -0.45 12.33 11.88
CA GLU A 246 -0.36 11.76 13.23
C GLU A 246 0.30 12.71 14.24
N PHE A 247 1.18 13.59 13.78
CA PHE A 247 1.85 14.59 14.63
C PHE A 247 1.44 16.05 14.32
N TYR A 248 0.36 16.25 13.54
CA TYR A 248 -0.22 17.57 13.30
C TYR A 248 -1.30 17.89 14.33
N ARG A 249 -1.08 18.92 15.16
CA ARG A 249 -1.99 19.34 16.23
C ARG A 249 -2.00 20.86 16.38
N ASP A 250 -3.17 21.44 16.47
CA ASP A 250 -3.37 22.90 16.72
C ASP A 250 -2.63 23.78 15.70
N GLY A 251 -2.59 23.38 14.42
CA GLY A 251 -1.93 24.15 13.36
C GLY A 251 -0.40 24.02 13.33
N ALA A 252 0.19 23.08 14.06
CA ALA A 252 1.63 22.84 14.10
C ALA A 252 1.98 21.35 14.04
N TYR A 253 3.13 21.04 13.49
CA TYR A 253 3.71 19.71 13.40
C TYR A 253 4.65 19.50 14.60
N ARG A 254 4.34 18.52 15.43
CA ARG A 254 5.06 18.23 16.68
C ARG A 254 5.83 16.93 16.55
N LEU A 255 7.13 17.03 16.31
CA LEU A 255 8.04 15.88 16.35
C LEU A 255 8.51 15.74 17.82
N ASP A 256 7.70 15.07 18.63
CA ASP A 256 7.88 14.97 20.08
C ASP A 256 9.15 14.22 20.43
N GLY A 257 9.52 13.18 19.66
CA GLY A 257 10.76 12.42 19.84
C GLY A 257 12.03 13.24 19.59
N GLU A 258 11.93 14.26 18.74
CA GLU A 258 13.04 15.20 18.48
C GLU A 258 12.90 16.53 19.24
N GLY A 259 11.81 16.71 20.00
CA GLY A 259 11.54 17.94 20.75
C GLY A 259 11.33 19.17 19.86
N LYS A 260 10.82 19.00 18.64
CA LYS A 260 10.60 20.06 17.65
C LYS A 260 9.12 20.36 17.48
N THR A 261 8.78 21.64 17.38
CA THR A 261 7.46 22.11 16.96
C THR A 261 7.66 23.04 15.77
N LEU A 262 7.08 22.69 14.64
CA LEU A 262 7.28 23.34 13.34
C LEU A 262 5.94 23.79 12.77
N ASP A 263 5.94 24.94 12.10
CA ASP A 263 4.87 25.27 11.16
C ASP A 263 5.07 24.54 9.81
N ALA A 264 4.17 24.71 8.86
CA ALA A 264 4.26 24.06 7.56
C ALA A 264 5.58 24.39 6.82
N ALA A 265 6.03 25.65 6.87
CA ALA A 265 7.28 26.06 6.24
C ALA A 265 8.50 25.44 6.92
N GLY A 266 8.50 25.36 8.24
CA GLY A 266 9.53 24.70 9.03
C GLY A 266 9.63 23.21 8.74
N LEU A 267 8.49 22.52 8.57
CA LEU A 267 8.47 21.09 8.21
C LEU A 267 8.98 20.86 6.78
N VAL A 268 8.59 21.71 5.82
CA VAL A 268 9.14 21.65 4.45
C VAL A 268 10.67 21.83 4.46
N ALA A 269 11.19 22.79 5.23
CA ALA A 269 12.62 23.00 5.37
C ALA A 269 13.32 21.79 6.03
N TYR A 270 12.68 21.12 6.98
CA TYR A 270 13.17 19.90 7.60
C TYR A 270 13.30 18.75 6.57
N TRP A 271 12.27 18.53 5.72
CA TRP A 271 12.35 17.54 4.66
C TRP A 271 13.44 17.89 3.63
N ALA A 272 13.54 19.14 3.23
CA ALA A 272 14.56 19.61 2.30
C ALA A 272 16.00 19.38 2.84
N ASP A 273 16.22 19.57 4.13
CA ASP A 273 17.51 19.26 4.75
C ASP A 273 17.83 17.76 4.75
N LEU A 274 16.86 16.90 5.07
CA LEU A 274 17.04 15.43 5.02
C LEU A 274 17.34 14.95 3.58
N VAL A 275 16.59 15.42 2.58
CA VAL A 275 16.79 15.08 1.17
C VAL A 275 18.19 15.51 0.68
N ARG A 276 18.70 16.65 1.16
CA ARG A 276 20.05 17.12 0.80
C ARG A 276 21.15 16.24 1.42
N ARG A 277 20.95 15.66 2.60
CA ARG A 277 21.96 14.90 3.36
C ARG A 277 21.94 13.40 3.08
N TYR A 278 20.79 12.87 2.70
CA TYR A 278 20.57 11.44 2.49
C TYR A 278 20.02 11.17 1.09
N PRO A 279 20.23 9.97 0.51
CA PRO A 279 19.73 9.63 -0.82
C PRO A 279 18.22 9.31 -0.80
N ILE A 280 17.42 10.21 -0.24
CA ILE A 280 15.97 10.10 -0.18
C ILE A 280 15.39 10.54 -1.51
N VAL A 281 14.61 9.67 -2.16
CA VAL A 281 14.00 9.90 -3.47
C VAL A 281 12.47 9.92 -3.42
N SER A 282 11.88 9.62 -2.27
CA SER A 282 10.42 9.60 -2.09
C SER A 282 10.06 9.96 -0.65
N ILE A 283 9.04 10.81 -0.49
CA ILE A 283 8.39 11.10 0.79
C ILE A 283 6.88 10.93 0.59
N GLU A 284 6.28 10.04 1.39
CA GLU A 284 4.84 9.82 1.48
C GLU A 284 4.29 10.63 2.64
N ASP A 285 3.12 11.24 2.45
CA ASP A 285 2.40 12.03 3.46
C ASP A 285 3.29 12.95 4.31
N GLY A 286 4.12 13.73 3.61
CA GLY A 286 5.03 14.70 4.22
C GLY A 286 4.34 15.91 4.86
N MET A 287 3.02 16.07 4.66
CA MET A 287 2.15 17.06 5.28
C MET A 287 0.84 16.40 5.71
N ALA A 288 0.09 17.01 6.63
CA ALA A 288 -1.20 16.51 7.07
C ALA A 288 -2.23 16.46 5.93
N GLU A 289 -3.18 15.52 6.01
CA GLU A 289 -4.13 15.17 4.93
C GLU A 289 -5.03 16.32 4.46
N ASP A 290 -5.28 17.32 5.30
CA ASP A 290 -6.09 18.50 4.97
C ASP A 290 -5.28 19.81 4.90
N ASP A 291 -3.94 19.76 5.08
CA ASP A 291 -3.05 20.92 4.92
C ASP A 291 -2.65 21.15 3.46
N TRP A 292 -3.63 21.49 2.62
CA TRP A 292 -3.45 21.69 1.19
C TRP A 292 -2.42 22.78 0.84
N GLU A 293 -2.30 23.83 1.68
CA GLU A 293 -1.31 24.92 1.48
C GLU A 293 0.10 24.42 1.78
N GLY A 294 0.27 23.64 2.86
CA GLY A 294 1.52 22.98 3.20
C GLY A 294 1.95 22.00 2.10
N TRP A 295 1.03 21.18 1.60
CA TRP A 295 1.26 20.28 0.48
C TRP A 295 1.71 21.02 -0.80
N ALA A 296 1.03 22.13 -1.14
CA ALA A 296 1.41 22.94 -2.30
C ALA A 296 2.81 23.57 -2.10
N HIS A 297 3.18 23.97 -0.87
CA HIS A 297 4.51 24.44 -0.55
C HIS A 297 5.55 23.34 -0.69
N LEU A 298 5.32 22.15 -0.10
CA LEU A 298 6.19 20.99 -0.22
C LEU A 298 6.43 20.61 -1.70
N THR A 299 5.37 20.62 -2.49
CA THR A 299 5.45 20.26 -3.91
C THR A 299 6.27 21.25 -4.71
N ARG A 300 6.14 22.55 -4.46
CA ARG A 300 6.98 23.58 -5.12
C ARG A 300 8.45 23.44 -4.74
N GLU A 301 8.75 23.08 -3.49
CA GLU A 301 10.14 23.02 -3.01
C GLU A 301 10.85 21.73 -3.45
N LEU A 302 10.18 20.58 -3.39
CA LEU A 302 10.82 19.28 -3.58
C LEU A 302 10.27 18.47 -4.77
N GLY A 303 9.12 18.83 -5.33
CA GLY A 303 8.43 18.01 -6.32
C GLY A 303 9.16 17.80 -7.64
N ASP A 304 10.12 18.67 -8.01
CA ASP A 304 10.96 18.51 -9.19
C ASP A 304 12.16 17.59 -8.95
N THR A 305 12.50 17.33 -7.67
CA THR A 305 13.70 16.55 -7.30
C THR A 305 13.39 15.18 -6.78
N ILE A 306 12.26 15.00 -6.04
CA ILE A 306 11.86 13.73 -5.46
C ILE A 306 10.39 13.43 -5.74
N GLN A 307 10.01 12.18 -5.53
CA GLN A 307 8.63 11.74 -5.50
C GLN A 307 7.96 12.20 -4.20
N LEU A 308 6.78 12.79 -4.32
CA LEU A 308 5.90 13.16 -3.21
C LEU A 308 4.61 12.36 -3.35
N VAL A 309 4.44 11.36 -2.49
CA VAL A 309 3.34 10.42 -2.55
C VAL A 309 2.21 10.89 -1.63
N GLY A 310 1.02 11.00 -2.17
CA GLY A 310 -0.17 11.25 -1.36
C GLY A 310 -0.89 9.94 -1.05
N ASP A 311 -1.02 9.62 0.25
CA ASP A 311 -1.81 8.53 0.80
C ASP A 311 -3.11 9.09 1.39
N ASP A 312 -3.09 9.57 2.63
CA ASP A 312 -4.29 10.05 3.34
C ASP A 312 -4.92 11.28 2.68
N VAL A 313 -4.11 12.12 2.03
CA VAL A 313 -4.62 13.27 1.27
C VAL A 313 -5.53 12.86 0.11
N PHE A 314 -5.33 11.69 -0.50
CA PHE A 314 -6.12 11.22 -1.66
C PHE A 314 -6.99 10.01 -1.36
N VAL A 315 -6.61 9.15 -0.44
CA VAL A 315 -7.29 7.91 -0.02
C VAL A 315 -7.73 7.04 -1.21
N THR A 316 -6.91 6.97 -2.26
CA THR A 316 -7.22 6.26 -3.52
C THR A 316 -8.53 6.74 -4.19
N ASN A 317 -9.05 7.91 -3.80
CA ASN A 317 -10.33 8.43 -4.28
C ASN A 317 -10.17 9.27 -5.55
N PRO A 318 -10.78 8.88 -6.70
CA PRO A 318 -10.66 9.60 -7.96
C PRO A 318 -11.03 11.09 -7.88
N THR A 319 -12.01 11.46 -7.05
CA THR A 319 -12.46 12.85 -6.90
C THR A 319 -11.42 13.69 -6.15
N ARG A 320 -10.93 13.20 -5.00
CA ARG A 320 -9.87 13.90 -4.24
C ARG A 320 -8.56 13.98 -5.02
N LEU A 321 -8.23 12.93 -5.78
CA LEU A 321 -7.06 12.92 -6.66
C LEU A 321 -7.14 14.01 -7.73
N ARG A 322 -8.29 14.16 -8.40
CA ARG A 322 -8.49 15.23 -9.40
C ARG A 322 -8.35 16.63 -8.77
N ASP A 323 -8.89 16.83 -7.57
CA ASP A 323 -8.74 18.11 -6.84
C ASP A 323 -7.27 18.39 -6.51
N GLY A 324 -6.51 17.40 -6.00
CA GLY A 324 -5.09 17.53 -5.75
C GLY A 324 -4.25 17.84 -7.00
N ILE A 325 -4.54 17.18 -8.11
CA ILE A 325 -3.91 17.46 -9.40
C ILE A 325 -4.15 18.92 -9.83
N GLN A 326 -5.39 19.40 -9.70
CA GLN A 326 -5.75 20.79 -10.04
C GLN A 326 -5.04 21.81 -9.14
N ARG A 327 -4.82 21.49 -7.88
CA ARG A 327 -4.10 22.33 -6.92
C ARG A 327 -2.58 22.26 -7.07
N GLY A 328 -2.06 21.31 -7.86
CA GLY A 328 -0.63 21.08 -8.01
C GLY A 328 0.05 20.55 -6.75
N VAL A 329 -0.62 19.68 -6.00
CA VAL A 329 -0.08 19.04 -4.80
C VAL A 329 0.30 17.59 -5.05
N ALA A 330 1.42 17.15 -4.51
CA ALA A 330 2.03 15.84 -4.72
C ALA A 330 2.48 15.61 -6.20
N ASN A 331 2.97 14.43 -6.50
CA ASN A 331 3.32 13.99 -7.85
C ASN A 331 3.28 12.45 -7.99
N ALA A 332 2.74 11.77 -6.98
CA ALA A 332 2.49 10.35 -7.00
C ALA A 332 1.29 10.00 -6.09
N LEU A 333 0.62 8.91 -6.42
CA LEU A 333 -0.52 8.35 -5.70
C LEU A 333 -0.12 7.06 -5.00
N LEU A 334 -0.40 6.94 -3.70
CA LEU A 334 -0.46 5.64 -3.04
C LEU A 334 -1.80 4.98 -3.33
N VAL A 335 -1.79 3.70 -3.66
CA VAL A 335 -2.98 2.95 -4.08
C VAL A 335 -3.26 1.86 -3.07
N LYS A 336 -4.31 2.02 -2.29
CA LYS A 336 -4.81 1.04 -1.32
C LYS A 336 -6.23 0.64 -1.71
N VAL A 337 -6.41 -0.58 -2.18
CA VAL A 337 -7.69 -1.06 -2.73
C VAL A 337 -8.87 -0.92 -1.77
N ASN A 338 -8.63 -1.06 -0.45
CA ASN A 338 -9.69 -0.96 0.55
C ASN A 338 -10.06 0.48 0.95
N GLN A 339 -9.24 1.49 0.62
CA GLN A 339 -9.57 2.89 0.88
C GLN A 339 -10.74 3.39 0.01
N ILE A 340 -10.93 2.79 -1.16
CA ILE A 340 -12.02 3.12 -2.07
C ILE A 340 -13.06 2.00 -2.18
N GLY A 341 -12.64 0.72 -2.14
CA GLY A 341 -13.49 -0.44 -1.92
C GLY A 341 -14.02 -1.17 -3.15
N THR A 342 -13.59 -0.82 -4.38
CA THR A 342 -13.80 -1.63 -5.59
C THR A 342 -12.55 -1.67 -6.45
N LEU A 343 -12.42 -2.71 -7.27
CA LEU A 343 -11.35 -2.82 -8.25
C LEU A 343 -11.46 -1.72 -9.32
N SER A 344 -12.66 -1.47 -9.81
CA SER A 344 -12.89 -0.48 -10.88
C SER A 344 -12.53 0.94 -10.46
N GLU A 345 -12.93 1.39 -9.26
CA GLU A 345 -12.56 2.72 -8.75
C GLU A 345 -11.05 2.80 -8.47
N THR A 346 -10.44 1.70 -7.99
CA THR A 346 -8.98 1.62 -7.81
C THR A 346 -8.25 1.82 -9.12
N LEU A 347 -8.66 1.11 -10.19
CA LEU A 347 -8.06 1.23 -11.52
C LEU A 347 -8.29 2.61 -12.13
N GLU A 348 -9.45 3.24 -11.90
CA GLU A 348 -9.74 4.62 -12.31
C GLU A 348 -8.75 5.61 -11.66
N ALA A 349 -8.51 5.48 -10.36
CA ALA A 349 -7.55 6.34 -9.66
C ALA A 349 -6.13 6.18 -10.23
N VAL A 350 -5.70 4.95 -10.49
CA VAL A 350 -4.41 4.64 -11.13
C VAL A 350 -4.33 5.30 -12.51
N GLU A 351 -5.36 5.15 -13.34
CA GLU A 351 -5.39 5.71 -14.69
C GLU A 351 -5.31 7.25 -14.66
N ILE A 352 -6.05 7.90 -13.77
CA ILE A 352 -6.01 9.37 -13.60
C ILE A 352 -4.59 9.83 -13.28
N ALA A 353 -3.93 9.20 -12.31
CA ALA A 353 -2.57 9.55 -11.92
C ALA A 353 -1.58 9.35 -13.08
N GLN A 354 -1.64 8.21 -13.77
CA GLN A 354 -0.75 7.89 -14.88
C GLN A 354 -0.95 8.82 -16.09
N ARG A 355 -2.17 9.24 -16.39
CA ARG A 355 -2.49 10.17 -17.49
C ARG A 355 -1.83 11.54 -17.33
N VAL A 356 -1.63 11.99 -16.10
CA VAL A 356 -0.94 13.26 -15.81
C VAL A 356 0.56 13.08 -15.54
N GLY A 357 1.08 11.87 -15.76
CA GLY A 357 2.51 11.56 -15.58
C GLY A 357 2.93 11.40 -14.11
N TRP A 358 1.99 11.19 -13.19
CA TRP A 358 2.28 10.91 -11.79
C TRP A 358 2.76 9.47 -11.60
N GLY A 359 3.59 9.26 -10.58
CA GLY A 359 3.90 7.94 -10.07
C GLY A 359 2.68 7.28 -9.41
N THR A 360 2.64 5.95 -9.44
CA THR A 360 1.67 5.16 -8.68
C THR A 360 2.40 4.10 -7.88
N VAL A 361 1.97 3.86 -6.64
CA VAL A 361 2.57 2.88 -5.72
C VAL A 361 1.45 2.02 -5.15
N PHE A 362 1.35 0.75 -5.55
CA PHE A 362 0.44 -0.17 -4.87
C PHE A 362 0.93 -0.46 -3.47
N SER A 363 0.02 -0.41 -2.50
CA SER A 363 0.36 -0.51 -1.10
C SER A 363 -0.48 -1.56 -0.37
N HIS A 364 0.18 -2.23 0.57
CA HIS A 364 -0.45 -3.03 1.60
C HIS A 364 -1.15 -2.15 2.65
N ARG A 365 -1.71 -2.80 3.67
CA ARG A 365 -2.12 -2.15 4.93
C ARG A 365 -1.40 -2.80 6.11
N SER A 366 -1.49 -2.17 7.28
CA SER A 366 -0.88 -2.72 8.51
C SER A 366 -1.46 -4.09 8.88
N GLY A 367 -2.77 -4.28 8.74
CA GLY A 367 -3.44 -5.58 8.86
C GLY A 367 -3.59 -6.24 7.49
N GLU A 368 -2.78 -7.23 7.22
CA GLU A 368 -2.74 -7.99 5.99
C GLU A 368 -3.10 -9.46 6.19
N THR A 369 -3.31 -10.17 5.10
CA THR A 369 -3.45 -11.61 5.03
C THR A 369 -2.40 -12.18 4.06
N GLU A 370 -2.45 -13.48 3.77
CA GLU A 370 -1.61 -14.09 2.72
C GLU A 370 -2.09 -13.78 1.30
N ASP A 371 -3.19 -13.04 1.14
CA ASP A 371 -3.65 -12.58 -0.17
C ASP A 371 -2.58 -11.72 -0.85
N ALA A 372 -2.25 -12.05 -2.10
CA ALA A 372 -1.18 -11.41 -2.87
C ALA A 372 -1.71 -10.55 -4.02
N THR A 373 -3.00 -10.23 -4.05
CA THR A 373 -3.66 -9.52 -5.16
C THR A 373 -2.95 -8.23 -5.55
N ILE A 374 -2.44 -7.44 -4.57
CA ILE A 374 -1.75 -6.18 -4.86
C ILE A 374 -0.46 -6.38 -5.67
N ALA A 375 0.19 -7.53 -5.59
CA ALA A 375 1.35 -7.84 -6.44
C ALA A 375 0.92 -8.02 -7.91
N ASP A 376 -0.17 -8.74 -8.14
CA ASP A 376 -0.76 -8.88 -9.47
C ASP A 376 -1.23 -7.53 -10.03
N LEU A 377 -1.92 -6.71 -9.22
CA LEU A 377 -2.38 -5.38 -9.62
C LEU A 377 -1.23 -4.43 -9.96
N ALA A 378 -0.14 -4.48 -9.21
CA ALA A 378 1.04 -3.68 -9.48
C ALA A 378 1.65 -3.98 -10.86
N VAL A 379 1.72 -5.27 -11.22
CA VAL A 379 2.20 -5.68 -12.55
C VAL A 379 1.15 -5.41 -13.63
N ALA A 380 -0.13 -5.68 -13.37
CA ALA A 380 -1.24 -5.46 -14.30
C ALA A 380 -1.28 -4.02 -14.81
N THR A 381 -1.12 -3.06 -13.92
CA THR A 381 -1.18 -1.63 -14.24
C THR A 381 0.16 -1.03 -14.68
N ASN A 382 1.24 -1.82 -14.70
CA ASN A 382 2.60 -1.32 -14.90
C ASN A 382 2.93 -0.11 -13.99
N CYS A 383 2.46 -0.11 -12.74
CA CYS A 383 2.58 1.02 -11.81
C CYS A 383 4.02 1.33 -11.41
N ARG A 384 4.94 0.40 -11.62
CA ARG A 384 6.38 0.48 -11.38
C ARG A 384 6.85 0.49 -9.93
N GLN A 385 5.96 0.61 -8.93
CA GLN A 385 6.32 0.63 -7.52
C GLN A 385 5.31 -0.15 -6.67
N ILE A 386 5.80 -0.78 -5.60
CA ILE A 386 4.97 -1.47 -4.61
C ILE A 386 5.53 -1.24 -3.20
N LYS A 387 4.67 -0.89 -2.26
CA LYS A 387 4.96 -0.76 -0.85
C LYS A 387 4.24 -1.89 -0.12
N THR A 388 4.97 -2.91 0.36
CA THR A 388 4.35 -4.11 0.95
C THR A 388 5.10 -4.63 2.19
N GLY A 389 5.64 -3.69 2.97
CA GLY A 389 6.31 -3.97 4.23
C GLY A 389 7.75 -4.46 4.06
N SER A 390 8.24 -5.13 5.08
CA SER A 390 9.61 -5.60 5.17
C SER A 390 9.80 -7.04 4.65
N LEU A 391 11.02 -7.55 4.79
CA LEU A 391 11.43 -8.91 4.39
C LEU A 391 11.23 -9.93 5.53
N SER A 392 10.20 -9.73 6.35
CA SER A 392 9.79 -10.63 7.42
C SER A 392 8.26 -10.63 7.53
N ARG A 393 7.68 -11.64 8.20
CA ARG A 393 6.24 -11.94 8.31
C ARG A 393 5.65 -12.45 7.00
N SER A 394 4.92 -13.58 7.07
CA SER A 394 4.40 -14.31 5.90
C SER A 394 3.42 -13.48 5.08
N ASP A 395 2.63 -12.63 5.74
CA ASP A 395 1.68 -11.72 5.14
C ASP A 395 2.34 -10.70 4.19
N ARG A 396 3.58 -10.29 4.49
CA ARG A 396 4.38 -9.40 3.61
C ARG A 396 5.08 -10.21 2.53
N LEU A 397 5.74 -11.30 2.92
CA LEU A 397 6.49 -12.15 1.99
C LEU A 397 5.60 -12.80 0.93
N ALA A 398 4.31 -13.01 1.20
CA ALA A 398 3.36 -13.52 0.20
C ALA A 398 3.36 -12.68 -1.08
N LYS A 399 3.40 -11.34 -0.95
CA LYS A 399 3.41 -10.40 -2.09
C LYS A 399 4.75 -10.43 -2.83
N TYR A 400 5.87 -10.45 -2.11
CA TYR A 400 7.21 -10.58 -2.72
C TYR A 400 7.37 -11.91 -3.45
N ASN A 401 6.92 -13.01 -2.85
CA ASN A 401 6.95 -14.33 -3.48
C ASN A 401 6.06 -14.38 -4.73
N GLN A 402 4.93 -13.65 -4.74
CA GLN A 402 4.08 -13.55 -5.93
C GLN A 402 4.78 -12.77 -7.06
N LEU A 403 5.49 -11.69 -6.76
CA LEU A 403 6.28 -10.96 -7.75
C LEU A 403 7.37 -11.84 -8.39
N ILE A 404 8.04 -12.70 -7.59
CA ILE A 404 9.03 -13.66 -8.11
C ILE A 404 8.36 -14.66 -9.07
N ARG A 405 7.18 -15.21 -8.71
CA ARG A 405 6.43 -16.12 -9.60
C ARG A 405 5.99 -15.43 -10.90
N ILE A 406 5.53 -14.17 -10.82
CA ILE A 406 5.15 -13.39 -11.99
C ILE A 406 6.36 -13.16 -12.89
N GLU A 407 7.53 -12.80 -12.32
CA GLU A 407 8.77 -12.62 -13.08
C GLU A 407 9.18 -13.90 -13.80
N GLU A 408 9.10 -15.05 -13.13
CA GLU A 408 9.37 -16.36 -13.72
C GLU A 408 8.41 -16.67 -14.89
N GLN A 409 7.11 -16.41 -14.73
CA GLN A 409 6.11 -16.60 -15.78
C GLN A 409 6.33 -15.68 -16.99
N LEU A 410 6.78 -14.46 -16.77
CA LEU A 410 7.09 -13.49 -17.83
C LEU A 410 8.40 -13.84 -18.57
N GLY A 411 9.36 -14.49 -17.89
CA GLY A 411 10.64 -14.87 -18.44
C GLY A 411 11.36 -13.68 -19.08
N ALA A 412 11.83 -13.84 -20.30
CA ALA A 412 12.57 -12.80 -21.03
C ALA A 412 11.74 -11.52 -21.34
N SER A 413 10.42 -11.55 -21.13
CA SER A 413 9.54 -10.39 -21.33
C SER A 413 9.46 -9.51 -20.08
N ALA A 414 9.92 -9.98 -18.93
CA ALA A 414 9.92 -9.22 -17.70
C ALA A 414 10.82 -7.98 -17.80
N ILE A 415 10.33 -6.86 -17.30
CA ILE A 415 11.08 -5.62 -17.20
C ILE A 415 11.05 -5.16 -15.75
N TYR A 416 12.19 -5.07 -15.09
CA TYR A 416 12.27 -4.43 -13.78
C TYR A 416 12.27 -2.91 -13.94
N ALA A 417 11.41 -2.21 -13.22
CA ALA A 417 11.25 -0.76 -13.37
C ALA A 417 12.51 0.03 -13.00
N GLY A 418 13.22 -0.41 -11.95
CA GLY A 418 14.51 0.17 -11.54
C GLY A 418 14.49 1.70 -11.47
N ARG A 419 15.54 2.34 -11.99
CA ARG A 419 15.68 3.81 -11.95
C ARG A 419 14.62 4.57 -12.75
N SER A 420 13.83 3.89 -13.60
CA SER A 420 12.78 4.57 -14.38
C SER A 420 11.64 5.15 -13.51
N VAL A 421 11.60 4.79 -12.22
CA VAL A 421 10.64 5.36 -11.26
C VAL A 421 11.03 6.75 -10.79
N LEU A 422 12.30 7.13 -10.90
CA LEU A 422 12.77 8.45 -10.49
C LEU A 422 12.26 9.51 -11.48
N ARG A 423 11.71 10.59 -10.95
CA ARG A 423 11.45 11.79 -11.75
C ARG A 423 12.79 12.41 -12.20
N ARG A 424 12.78 12.89 -13.43
CA ARG A 424 13.88 13.65 -14.02
C ARG A 424 13.48 15.10 -14.17
#